data_4eb26e859e898717e34a50a2610fb32c
#
_entry.id   4eb26e859e898717e34a50a2610fb32c
#
_cell.length_a   1.000
_cell.length_b   1.000
_cell.length_c   1.000
_cell.angle_alpha   90.00
_cell.angle_beta   90.00
_cell.angle_gamma   90.00
#
_symmetry.space_group_name_H-M   'P 1'
#
loop_
_entity.id
_entity.type
_entity.pdbx_description
1 polymer ?
#
loop_
_entity_poly.entity_id
_entity_poly.type
_entity_poly.pdbx_seq_one_letter_code
_entity_poly.pdbx_strand_id
1 'polypeptide(L)'
;MKILVDECLPAALKETLTALGHECETVRRAGYGSKKNGELLSLAEGQWDVLLTRDRNIKYQQNMAGRNISILILCAKSNRMKDLFPLMPACAQALHSILPGSVIEAGPL
;
A
#
# COMPACT_ATOMS: atom_id res chain seq x y z
N MET A 1 9.67 -6.99 -2.01
CA MET A 1 9.08 -6.39 -0.81
C MET A 1 7.81 -7.12 -0.41
N LYS A 2 7.48 -7.04 0.85
CA LYS A 2 6.23 -7.60 1.39
C LYS A 2 5.20 -6.50 1.48
N ILE A 3 4.16 -6.59 0.65
CA ILE A 3 3.17 -5.53 0.46
C ILE A 3 1.80 -5.99 0.94
N LEU A 4 1.18 -5.20 1.84
CA LEU A 4 -0.21 -5.35 2.20
C LEU A 4 -1.06 -4.49 1.27
N VAL A 5 -2.09 -5.07 0.68
CA VAL A 5 -3.02 -4.37 -0.20
C VAL A 5 -4.28 -4.04 0.60
N ASP A 6 -4.55 -2.74 0.75
CA ASP A 6 -5.67 -2.25 1.54
C ASP A 6 -7.03 -2.69 0.95
N GLU A 7 -8.03 -2.80 1.82
CA GLU A 7 -9.37 -3.26 1.42
C GLU A 7 -10.07 -2.35 0.41
N CYS A 8 -9.66 -1.08 0.34
CA CYS A 8 -10.20 -0.14 -0.66
C CYS A 8 -9.75 -0.44 -2.09
N LEU A 9 -8.77 -1.34 -2.25
CA LEU A 9 -8.22 -1.72 -3.55
C LEU A 9 -8.76 -3.07 -3.99
N PRO A 10 -8.90 -3.30 -5.31
CA PRO A 10 -9.38 -4.60 -5.80
C PRO A 10 -8.35 -5.70 -5.58
N ALA A 11 -8.82 -6.91 -5.28
CA ALA A 11 -7.96 -8.06 -5.05
C ALA A 11 -7.08 -8.39 -6.28
N ALA A 12 -7.55 -8.07 -7.48
CA ALA A 12 -6.79 -8.30 -8.71
C ALA A 12 -5.46 -7.56 -8.73
N LEU A 13 -5.33 -6.48 -7.97
CA LEU A 13 -4.08 -5.71 -7.89
C LEU A 13 -2.96 -6.55 -7.28
N LYS A 14 -3.29 -7.46 -6.38
CA LYS A 14 -2.35 -8.38 -5.77
C LYS A 14 -1.61 -9.20 -6.83
N GLU A 15 -2.34 -9.70 -7.82
CA GLU A 15 -1.74 -10.51 -8.88
C GLU A 15 -0.76 -9.71 -9.72
N THR A 16 -1.13 -8.47 -10.02
CA THR A 16 -0.26 -7.56 -10.79
C THR A 16 1.06 -7.31 -10.05
N LEU A 17 0.99 -7.04 -8.76
CA LEU A 17 2.17 -6.77 -7.95
C LEU A 17 3.02 -8.03 -7.76
N THR A 18 2.38 -9.18 -7.61
CA THR A 18 3.08 -10.45 -7.51
C THR A 18 3.87 -10.74 -8.78
N ALA A 19 3.29 -10.42 -9.94
CA ALA A 19 3.97 -10.58 -11.22
C ALA A 19 5.20 -9.67 -11.35
N LEU A 20 5.23 -8.57 -10.60
CA LEU A 20 6.38 -7.66 -10.55
C LEU A 20 7.46 -8.12 -9.56
N GLY A 21 7.29 -9.26 -8.93
CA GLY A 21 8.29 -9.84 -8.04
C GLY A 21 8.11 -9.56 -6.55
N HIS A 22 6.97 -9.00 -6.15
CA HIS A 22 6.70 -8.70 -4.74
C HIS A 22 5.86 -9.78 -4.08
N GLU A 23 6.04 -9.96 -2.78
CA GLU A 23 5.18 -10.81 -1.98
C GLU A 23 4.01 -9.94 -1.50
N CYS A 24 2.80 -10.28 -1.91
CA CYS A 24 1.62 -9.45 -1.65
C CYS A 24 0.52 -10.24 -0.99
N GLU A 25 -0.22 -9.59 -0.11
CA GLU A 25 -1.43 -10.14 0.46
C GLU A 25 -2.42 -9.02 0.73
N THR A 26 -3.71 -9.34 0.68
CA THR A 26 -4.73 -8.37 1.05
C THR A 26 -4.79 -8.25 2.57
N VAL A 27 -5.18 -7.08 3.05
CA VAL A 27 -5.33 -6.81 4.49
C VAL A 27 -6.25 -7.84 5.13
N ARG A 28 -7.35 -8.18 4.45
CA ARG A 28 -8.32 -9.14 4.96
C ARG A 28 -7.72 -10.54 5.11
N ARG A 29 -7.04 -11.03 4.08
CA ARG A 29 -6.44 -12.38 4.11
C ARG A 29 -5.25 -12.48 5.04
N ALA A 30 -4.57 -11.38 5.28
CA ALA A 30 -3.48 -11.33 6.24
C ALA A 30 -3.96 -11.33 7.69
N GLY A 31 -5.28 -11.26 7.91
CA GLY A 31 -5.85 -11.30 9.25
C GLY A 31 -6.10 -9.94 9.88
N TYR A 32 -5.97 -8.86 9.12
CA TYR A 32 -6.11 -7.50 9.64
C TYR A 32 -7.42 -6.83 9.23
N GLY A 33 -8.37 -7.58 8.70
CA GLY A 33 -9.69 -7.07 8.34
C GLY A 33 -10.38 -6.45 9.55
N SER A 34 -11.13 -5.38 9.34
CA SER A 34 -11.83 -4.60 10.38
C SER A 34 -10.93 -3.79 11.29
N LYS A 35 -9.61 -3.84 11.12
CA LYS A 35 -8.69 -3.02 11.92
C LYS A 35 -8.66 -1.60 11.38
N LYS A 36 -8.61 -0.63 12.26
CA LYS A 36 -8.39 0.77 11.87
C LYS A 36 -6.92 0.93 11.48
N ASN A 37 -6.63 1.95 10.68
CA ASN A 37 -5.30 2.14 10.10
C ASN A 37 -4.17 2.18 11.14
N GLY A 38 -4.36 2.85 12.27
CA GLY A 38 -3.34 2.91 13.30
C GLY A 38 -3.03 1.54 13.90
N GLU A 39 -4.05 0.75 14.19
CA GLU A 39 -3.90 -0.60 14.71
C GLU A 39 -3.31 -1.53 13.65
N LEU A 40 -3.79 -1.41 12.42
CA LEU A 40 -3.28 -2.18 11.28
C LEU A 40 -1.78 -1.97 11.12
N LEU A 41 -1.33 -0.72 11.11
CA LEU A 41 0.09 -0.41 10.95
C LEU A 41 0.92 -0.96 12.10
N SER A 42 0.42 -0.87 13.32
CA SER A 42 1.13 -1.40 14.49
C SER A 42 1.28 -2.92 14.42
N LEU A 43 0.25 -3.63 13.97
CA LEU A 43 0.28 -5.08 13.87
C LEU A 43 1.13 -5.57 12.69
N ALA A 44 1.12 -4.82 11.59
CA ALA A 44 1.83 -5.20 10.36
C ALA A 44 3.32 -4.88 10.44
N GLU A 45 3.69 -3.93 11.28
CA GLU A 45 5.06 -3.48 11.42
C GLU A 45 6.00 -4.64 11.74
N GLY A 46 7.12 -4.73 11.04
CA GLY A 46 8.07 -5.82 11.21
C GLY A 46 7.75 -7.09 10.42
N GLN A 47 6.51 -7.23 9.93
CA GLN A 47 6.11 -8.36 9.10
C GLN A 47 5.88 -7.97 7.65
N TRP A 48 5.51 -6.72 7.42
CA TRP A 48 5.23 -6.18 6.10
C TRP A 48 6.03 -4.90 5.90
N ASP A 49 6.42 -4.65 4.66
CA ASP A 49 7.26 -3.48 4.34
C ASP A 49 6.41 -2.27 3.98
N VAL A 50 5.29 -2.48 3.31
CA VAL A 50 4.49 -1.39 2.75
C VAL A 50 3.01 -1.70 2.86
N LEU A 51 2.22 -0.70 3.27
CA LEU A 51 0.78 -0.71 3.09
C LEU A 51 0.46 0.07 1.82
N LEU A 52 -0.12 -0.60 0.84
CA LEU A 52 -0.56 0.01 -0.41
C LEU A 52 -2.02 0.37 -0.27
N THR A 53 -2.36 1.64 -0.50
CA THR A 53 -3.72 2.15 -0.32
C THR A 53 -4.04 3.20 -1.37
N ARG A 54 -5.31 3.56 -1.47
CA ARG A 54 -5.77 4.69 -2.27
C ARG A 54 -6.25 5.84 -1.37
N ASP A 55 -6.26 5.64 -0.06
CA ASP A 55 -6.74 6.63 0.91
C ASP A 55 -5.68 7.73 1.10
N ARG A 56 -5.92 8.89 0.48
CA ARG A 56 -4.99 10.02 0.54
C ARG A 56 -4.99 10.71 1.90
N ASN A 57 -6.00 10.50 2.72
CA ASN A 57 -6.09 11.12 4.03
C ASN A 57 -5.25 10.41 5.09
N ILE A 58 -4.79 9.20 4.82
CA ILE A 58 -4.02 8.42 5.77
C ILE A 58 -2.75 9.15 6.21
N LYS A 59 -2.15 9.95 5.33
CA LYS A 59 -0.93 10.70 5.64
C LYS A 59 -1.14 11.78 6.69
N TYR A 60 -2.38 12.24 6.86
CA TYR A 60 -2.73 13.24 7.88
C TYR A 60 -3.19 12.59 9.18
N GLN A 61 -3.60 11.34 9.13
CA GLN A 61 -4.16 10.61 10.27
C GLN A 61 -3.11 9.82 11.02
N GLN A 62 -1.99 9.50 10.39
CA GLN A 62 -0.97 8.63 10.95
C GLN A 62 0.38 9.32 11.02
N ASN A 63 1.03 9.19 12.18
CA ASN A 63 2.42 9.61 12.33
C ASN A 63 3.31 8.41 12.04
N MET A 64 4.05 8.47 10.94
CA MET A 64 4.89 7.36 10.48
C MET A 64 6.33 7.45 11.00
N ALA A 65 6.69 8.51 11.72
CA ALA A 65 8.05 8.68 12.23
C ALA A 65 8.44 7.52 13.14
N GLY A 66 9.56 6.89 12.85
CA GLY A 66 10.07 5.77 13.63
C GLY A 66 9.42 4.43 13.35
N ARG A 67 8.41 4.36 12.48
CA ARG A 67 7.79 3.09 12.14
C ARG A 67 8.65 2.30 11.16
N ASN A 68 8.58 0.98 11.29
CA ASN A 68 9.28 0.05 10.39
C ASN A 68 8.34 -0.48 9.30
N ILE A 69 7.47 0.37 8.80
CA ILE A 69 6.57 0.11 7.68
C ILE A 69 6.33 1.44 6.98
N SER A 70 6.07 1.37 5.67
CA SER A 70 5.81 2.58 4.86
C SER A 70 4.41 2.52 4.27
N ILE A 71 3.93 3.66 3.80
CA ILE A 71 2.65 3.76 3.11
C ILE A 71 2.90 4.24 1.69
N LEU A 72 2.34 3.54 0.73
CA LEU A 72 2.35 3.96 -0.68
C LEU A 72 0.90 4.21 -1.10
N ILE A 73 0.62 5.45 -1.49
CA ILE A 73 -0.72 5.88 -1.87
C ILE A 73 -0.81 5.93 -3.40
N LEU A 74 -1.75 5.17 -3.96
CA LEU A 74 -2.04 5.23 -5.39
C LEU A 74 -3.02 6.37 -5.65
N CYS A 75 -2.55 7.40 -6.36
CA CYS A 75 -3.35 8.58 -6.67
C CYS A 75 -4.18 8.33 -7.92
N ALA A 76 -5.09 7.37 -7.84
CA ALA A 76 -5.95 6.98 -8.93
C ALA A 76 -7.31 7.69 -8.84
N LYS A 77 -7.94 7.85 -9.99
CA LYS A 77 -9.26 8.44 -10.13
C LYS A 77 -10.34 7.61 -9.48
N SER A 78 -10.18 6.29 -9.47
CA SER A 78 -11.09 5.35 -8.82
C SER A 78 -10.32 4.11 -8.36
N ASN A 79 -11.02 3.18 -7.71
CA ASN A 79 -10.44 1.90 -7.30
C ASN A 79 -10.61 0.80 -8.37
N ARG A 80 -10.95 1.17 -9.61
CA ARG A 80 -11.07 0.22 -10.71
C ARG A 80 -9.71 -0.06 -11.32
N MET A 81 -9.51 -1.29 -11.77
CA MET A 81 -8.24 -1.69 -12.36
C MET A 81 -7.86 -0.82 -13.58
N LYS A 82 -8.84 -0.36 -14.35
CA LYS A 82 -8.56 0.51 -15.50
C LYS A 82 -7.90 1.83 -15.11
N ASP A 83 -8.13 2.29 -13.88
CA ASP A 83 -7.54 3.53 -13.36
C ASP A 83 -6.29 3.25 -12.53
N LEU A 84 -6.15 2.06 -11.98
CA LEU A 84 -5.01 1.66 -11.16
C LEU A 84 -3.86 1.10 -12.00
N PHE A 85 -4.18 0.30 -13.00
CA PHE A 85 -3.17 -0.37 -13.82
C PHE A 85 -2.18 0.61 -14.47
N PRO A 86 -2.61 1.76 -15.01
CA PRO A 86 -1.68 2.74 -15.57
C PRO A 86 -0.69 3.33 -14.56
N LEU A 87 -0.96 3.20 -13.26
CA LEU A 87 -0.06 3.70 -12.22
C LEU A 87 1.02 2.68 -11.82
N MET A 88 0.96 1.47 -12.35
CA MET A 88 1.89 0.42 -11.95
C MET A 88 3.36 0.75 -12.23
N PRO A 89 3.73 1.40 -13.35
CA PRO A 89 5.12 1.83 -13.53
C PRO A 89 5.59 2.80 -12.43
N ALA A 90 4.77 3.79 -12.07
CA ALA A 90 5.10 4.73 -11.02
C ALA A 90 5.15 4.04 -9.65
N CYS A 91 4.25 3.10 -9.42
CA CYS A 91 4.22 2.29 -8.20
C CYS A 91 5.51 1.47 -8.06
N ALA A 92 5.91 0.79 -9.13
CA ALA A 92 7.13 -0.02 -9.13
C ALA A 92 8.36 0.83 -8.87
N GLN A 93 8.44 2.01 -9.47
CA GLN A 93 9.54 2.93 -9.25
C GLN A 93 9.58 3.41 -7.80
N ALA A 94 8.42 3.76 -7.22
CA ALA A 94 8.34 4.17 -5.83
C ALA A 94 8.78 3.07 -4.87
N LEU A 95 8.34 1.83 -5.13
CA LEU A 95 8.71 0.68 -4.31
C LEU A 95 10.20 0.40 -4.35
N HIS A 96 10.85 0.71 -5.47
CA HIS A 96 12.28 0.49 -5.63
C HIS A 96 13.11 1.35 -4.67
N SER A 97 12.61 2.52 -4.30
CA SER A 97 13.36 3.49 -3.49
C SER A 97 12.72 3.85 -2.15
N ILE A 98 11.61 3.21 -1.79
CA ILE A 98 10.89 3.56 -0.57
C ILE A 98 11.69 3.18 0.67
N LEU A 99 11.71 4.07 1.66
CA LEU A 99 12.39 3.86 2.94
C LEU A 99 11.38 3.62 4.05
N PRO A 100 11.76 2.85 5.09
CA PRO A 100 10.87 2.63 6.24
C PRO A 100 10.38 3.95 6.84
N GLY A 101 9.12 4.00 7.24
CA GLY A 101 8.54 5.19 7.83
C GLY A 101 8.12 6.27 6.85
N SER A 102 8.22 6.00 5.54
CA SER A 102 7.86 6.97 4.50
C SER A 102 6.39 6.90 4.14
N VAL A 103 5.87 8.02 3.62
CA VAL A 103 4.58 8.07 2.94
C VAL A 103 4.83 8.63 1.55
N ILE A 104 4.59 7.84 0.52
CA ILE A 104 4.83 8.23 -0.86
C ILE A 104 3.53 8.16 -1.65
N GLU A 105 3.31 9.14 -2.51
CA GLU A 105 2.18 9.14 -3.44
C GLU A 105 2.70 8.76 -4.82
N ALA A 106 2.02 7.84 -5.50
CA ALA A 106 2.37 7.39 -6.84
C ALA A 106 1.23 7.68 -7.81
N GLY A 107 1.59 8.21 -8.95
CA GLY A 107 0.65 8.47 -10.03
C GLY A 107 0.43 9.94 -10.29
N PRO A 108 -0.41 10.25 -11.31
CA PRO A 108 -0.74 11.63 -11.60
C PRO A 108 -1.55 12.22 -10.46
N LEU A 109 -1.24 13.44 -10.15
CA LEU A 109 -1.96 14.21 -9.14
C LEU A 109 -3.12 14.97 -9.75
#